data_7ce19b577f831810641483c33a4a22c9
#
_entry.id   7ce19b577f831810641483c33a4a22c9
#
_cell.length_a   1.000
_cell.length_b   1.000
_cell.length_c   1.000
_cell.angle_alpha   90.00
_cell.angle_beta   90.00
_cell.angle_gamma   90.00
#
_symmetry.space_group_name_H-M   'P 1'
#
loop_
_entity.id
_entity.type
_entity.pdbx_description
1 polymer ?
#
loop_
_entity_poly.entity_id
_entity_poly.type
_entity_poly.pdbx_seq_one_letter_code
_entity_poly.pdbx_strand_id
1 'polypeptide(L)'
;MPKKRDIEFLYELGSLRNIQRGWRQHFGMDVANDLEHTVRVVWLAMLIARMEGVKNEEKIIKMALVHDMAETRVSDHSYVQKVYVQADEHSAANDLFAGTSFEDLNTDTLKEYEERQCIEAKIVKDADNLDVDLEMRELEQKGSKLPSKWMENRALVRNEKLYTESAKKLWDSLNEVDVDSWHMETNKWNRIPDAGK
;
A
#
# COMPACT_ATOMS: atom_id res chain seq x y z
N MET A 1 -11.53 12.02 28.72
CA MET A 1 -11.01 13.04 27.79
C MET A 1 -9.94 12.38 26.93
N PRO A 2 -9.82 12.73 25.66
CA PRO A 2 -8.75 12.18 24.82
C PRO A 2 -7.38 12.57 25.42
N LYS A 3 -6.41 11.70 25.31
CA LYS A 3 -5.04 12.00 25.72
C LYS A 3 -4.43 13.02 24.74
N LYS A 4 -3.54 13.87 25.23
CA LYS A 4 -2.80 14.80 24.36
C LYS A 4 -2.09 14.04 23.23
N ARG A 5 -1.46 12.89 23.57
CA ARG A 5 -0.77 12.03 22.62
C ARG A 5 -1.67 11.48 21.51
N ASP A 6 -2.95 11.21 21.77
CA ASP A 6 -3.88 10.78 20.72
C ASP A 6 -4.08 11.86 19.65
N ILE A 7 -4.16 13.12 20.06
CA ILE A 7 -4.32 14.25 19.14
C ILE A 7 -3.01 14.47 18.34
N GLU A 8 -1.87 14.41 19.01
CA GLU A 8 -0.56 14.52 18.35
C GLU A 8 -0.36 13.40 17.33
N PHE A 9 -0.75 12.16 17.68
CA PHE A 9 -0.72 11.01 16.77
C PHE A 9 -1.56 11.24 15.52
N LEU A 10 -2.78 11.78 15.65
CA LEU A 10 -3.63 12.08 14.50
C LEU A 10 -3.03 13.14 13.57
N TYR A 11 -2.32 14.15 14.12
CA TYR A 11 -1.58 15.10 13.31
C TYR A 11 -0.38 14.44 12.60
N GLU A 12 0.35 13.58 13.30
CA GLU A 12 1.49 12.85 12.76
C GLU A 12 1.04 11.87 11.66
N LEU A 13 -0.05 11.12 11.88
CA LEU A 13 -0.69 10.30 10.86
C LEU A 13 -1.03 11.10 9.59
N GLY A 14 -1.62 12.27 9.76
CA GLY A 14 -1.92 13.17 8.64
C GLY A 14 -0.69 13.62 7.84
N SER A 15 0.52 13.52 8.42
CA SER A 15 1.75 13.88 7.73
C SER A 15 2.21 12.87 6.68
N LEU A 16 1.73 11.62 6.72
CA LEU A 16 2.01 10.60 5.70
C LEU A 16 1.73 11.07 4.26
N ARG A 17 0.74 11.96 4.09
CA ARG A 17 0.48 12.58 2.78
C ARG A 17 1.66 13.37 2.21
N ASN A 18 2.64 13.74 3.03
CA ASN A 18 3.82 14.48 2.62
C ASN A 18 5.03 13.56 2.40
N ILE A 19 4.93 12.28 2.75
CA ILE A 19 5.95 11.27 2.49
C ILE A 19 5.65 10.66 1.12
N GLN A 20 6.60 10.82 0.20
CA GLN A 20 6.46 10.34 -1.16
C GLN A 20 7.04 8.93 -1.26
N ARG A 21 6.39 8.07 -2.05
CA ARG A 21 6.95 6.74 -2.33
C ARG A 21 8.35 6.85 -2.92
N GLY A 22 9.28 6.02 -2.43
CA GLY A 22 10.71 6.09 -2.74
C GLY A 22 11.05 6.02 -4.22
N TRP A 23 10.20 5.41 -5.04
CA TRP A 23 10.41 5.35 -6.50
C TRP A 23 10.10 6.65 -7.25
N ARG A 24 9.50 7.67 -6.63
CA ARG A 24 9.37 9.01 -7.23
C ARG A 24 10.70 9.52 -7.77
N GLN A 25 11.79 9.24 -7.08
CA GLN A 25 13.15 9.58 -7.52
C GLN A 25 13.45 9.04 -8.93
N HIS A 26 12.95 7.87 -9.26
CA HIS A 26 13.24 7.19 -10.52
C HIS A 26 12.29 7.58 -11.65
N PHE A 27 11.03 7.84 -11.34
CA PHE A 27 10.02 8.20 -12.33
C PHE A 27 10.05 9.67 -12.71
N GLY A 28 10.35 10.57 -11.78
CA GLY A 28 10.24 12.02 -12.01
C GLY A 28 8.81 12.47 -12.34
N MET A 29 7.82 11.63 -12.03
CA MET A 29 6.39 11.85 -12.23
C MET A 29 5.71 11.97 -10.87
N ASP A 30 4.46 12.40 -10.88
CA ASP A 30 3.62 12.34 -9.69
C ASP A 30 3.25 10.89 -9.40
N VAL A 31 3.62 10.42 -8.22
CA VAL A 31 3.38 9.08 -7.70
C VAL A 31 2.59 9.21 -6.39
N ALA A 32 1.97 8.12 -5.95
CA ALA A 32 1.27 8.09 -4.67
C ALA A 32 2.18 8.55 -3.54
N ASN A 33 1.59 9.14 -2.51
CA ASN A 33 2.23 9.29 -1.21
C ASN A 33 1.87 8.08 -0.32
N ASP A 34 2.50 7.97 0.86
CA ASP A 34 2.30 6.81 1.73
C ASP A 34 0.87 6.70 2.27
N LEU A 35 0.14 7.81 2.41
CA LEU A 35 -1.26 7.76 2.83
C LEU A 35 -2.15 7.18 1.71
N GLU A 36 -1.94 7.57 0.47
CA GLU A 36 -2.67 7.04 -0.69
C GLU A 36 -2.35 5.56 -0.89
N HIS A 37 -1.07 5.18 -0.78
CA HIS A 37 -0.63 3.79 -0.77
C HIS A 37 -1.34 2.98 0.31
N THR A 38 -1.27 3.42 1.56
CA THR A 38 -1.91 2.72 2.69
C THR A 38 -3.39 2.47 2.46
N VAL A 39 -4.13 3.46 1.94
CA VAL A 39 -5.56 3.30 1.64
C VAL A 39 -5.77 2.21 0.58
N ARG A 40 -5.00 2.19 -0.49
CA ARG A 40 -5.12 1.16 -1.54
C ARG A 40 -4.71 -0.23 -1.05
N VAL A 41 -3.66 -0.32 -0.21
CA VAL A 41 -3.26 -1.57 0.45
C VAL A 41 -4.39 -2.14 1.31
N VAL A 42 -5.12 -1.32 2.06
CA VAL A 42 -6.29 -1.79 2.85
C VAL A 42 -7.33 -2.48 1.95
N TRP A 43 -7.68 -1.86 0.82
CA TRP A 43 -8.66 -2.43 -0.11
C TRP A 43 -8.15 -3.71 -0.79
N LEU A 44 -6.90 -3.73 -1.21
CA LEU A 44 -6.25 -4.92 -1.78
C LEU A 44 -6.21 -6.07 -0.78
N ALA A 45 -5.81 -5.80 0.46
CA ALA A 45 -5.74 -6.81 1.51
C ALA A 45 -7.13 -7.41 1.80
N MET A 46 -8.18 -6.58 1.87
CA MET A 46 -9.55 -7.07 2.01
C MET A 46 -9.99 -7.93 0.83
N LEU A 47 -9.64 -7.53 -0.41
CA LEU A 47 -9.94 -8.32 -1.60
C LEU A 47 -9.26 -9.69 -1.56
N ILE A 48 -7.96 -9.72 -1.28
CA ILE A 48 -7.19 -10.97 -1.18
C ILE A 48 -7.77 -11.85 -0.06
N ALA A 49 -8.09 -11.26 1.10
CA ALA A 49 -8.70 -11.99 2.22
C ALA A 49 -10.00 -12.70 1.82
N ARG A 50 -10.86 -12.01 1.10
CA ARG A 50 -12.12 -12.59 0.60
C ARG A 50 -11.89 -13.71 -0.41
N MET A 51 -10.91 -13.55 -1.30
CA MET A 51 -10.52 -14.59 -2.26
C MET A 51 -9.91 -15.82 -1.56
N GLU A 52 -9.16 -15.64 -0.50
CA GLU A 52 -8.59 -16.72 0.34
C GLU A 52 -9.60 -17.28 1.37
N GLY A 53 -10.78 -16.68 1.50
CA GLY A 53 -11.80 -17.10 2.47
C GLY A 53 -11.47 -16.77 3.93
N VAL A 54 -10.52 -15.87 4.18
CA VAL A 54 -10.15 -15.39 5.52
C VAL A 54 -11.25 -14.47 6.04
N LYS A 55 -11.69 -14.71 7.29
CA LYS A 55 -12.86 -14.04 7.88
C LYS A 55 -12.52 -12.84 8.77
N ASN A 56 -11.30 -12.77 9.26
CA ASN A 56 -10.90 -11.71 10.20
C ASN A 56 -10.47 -10.44 9.46
N GLU A 57 -11.43 -9.81 8.75
CA GLU A 57 -11.17 -8.56 8.03
C GLU A 57 -10.76 -7.42 8.97
N GLU A 58 -11.25 -7.39 10.21
CA GLU A 58 -10.87 -6.36 11.18
C GLU A 58 -9.37 -6.37 11.44
N LYS A 59 -8.77 -7.55 11.68
CA LYS A 59 -7.33 -7.70 11.89
C LYS A 59 -6.55 -7.27 10.66
N ILE A 60 -6.99 -7.66 9.47
CA ILE A 60 -6.37 -7.30 8.20
C ILE A 60 -6.36 -5.79 8.00
N ILE A 61 -7.52 -5.13 8.22
CA ILE A 61 -7.64 -3.67 8.09
C ILE A 61 -6.70 -2.96 9.07
N LYS A 62 -6.71 -3.35 10.35
CA LYS A 62 -5.82 -2.76 11.35
C LYS A 62 -4.35 -2.92 10.96
N MET A 63 -3.97 -4.10 10.54
CA MET A 63 -2.61 -4.42 10.12
C MET A 63 -2.18 -3.61 8.88
N ALA A 64 -3.04 -3.51 7.88
CA ALA A 64 -2.79 -2.70 6.69
C ALA A 64 -2.72 -1.20 7.00
N LEU A 65 -3.48 -0.71 7.99
CA LEU A 65 -3.41 0.71 8.40
C LEU A 65 -2.10 1.06 9.12
N VAL A 66 -1.45 0.10 9.78
CA VAL A 66 -0.25 0.39 10.60
C VAL A 66 1.06 -0.03 9.94
N HIS A 67 1.02 -0.77 8.82
CA HIS A 67 2.19 -1.46 8.27
C HIS A 67 3.38 -0.54 7.97
N ASP A 68 3.13 0.67 7.48
CA ASP A 68 4.13 1.67 7.10
C ASP A 68 4.08 2.94 7.98
N MET A 69 3.41 2.90 9.14
CA MET A 69 3.27 4.08 10.02
C MET A 69 4.62 4.65 10.48
N ALA A 70 5.64 3.80 10.65
CA ALA A 70 6.98 4.23 11.02
C ALA A 70 7.61 5.19 9.98
N GLU A 71 7.16 5.13 8.73
CA GLU A 71 7.66 5.97 7.64
C GLU A 71 7.38 7.47 7.84
N THR A 72 6.44 7.84 8.71
CA THR A 72 6.28 9.23 9.17
C THR A 72 7.59 9.82 9.71
N ARG A 73 8.47 8.97 10.28
CA ARG A 73 9.71 9.37 10.94
C ARG A 73 10.97 8.99 10.18
N VAL A 74 10.91 7.89 9.41
CA VAL A 74 12.08 7.37 8.70
C VAL A 74 12.00 7.52 7.18
N SER A 75 10.86 7.94 6.63
CA SER A 75 10.54 8.01 5.20
C SER A 75 10.51 6.65 4.49
N ASP A 76 9.80 6.57 3.35
CA ASP A 76 9.92 5.43 2.43
C ASP A 76 11.21 5.56 1.61
N HIS A 77 12.05 4.54 1.71
CA HIS A 77 13.31 4.48 0.99
C HIS A 77 13.19 3.59 -0.26
N SER A 78 13.66 4.10 -1.41
CA SER A 78 13.76 3.30 -2.62
C SER A 78 14.73 2.12 -2.43
N TYR A 79 14.59 1.11 -3.31
CA TYR A 79 15.47 -0.08 -3.27
C TYR A 79 16.97 0.27 -3.36
N VAL A 80 17.32 1.37 -4.03
CA VAL A 80 18.70 1.86 -4.09
C VAL A 80 19.14 2.45 -2.76
N GLN A 81 18.28 3.24 -2.11
CA GLN A 81 18.58 3.85 -0.82
C GLN A 81 18.71 2.80 0.29
N LYS A 82 17.86 1.77 0.28
CA LYS A 82 17.89 0.66 1.27
C LYS A 82 19.22 -0.11 1.30
N VAL A 83 20.05 0.01 0.27
CA VAL A 83 21.43 -0.54 0.29
C VAL A 83 22.35 0.26 1.24
N TYR A 84 22.10 1.56 1.42
CA TYR A 84 22.99 2.47 2.15
C TYR A 84 22.39 3.02 3.44
N VAL A 85 21.04 2.96 3.58
CA VAL A 85 20.32 3.52 4.73
C VAL A 85 19.70 2.36 5.52
N GLN A 86 20.02 2.32 6.82
CA GLN A 86 19.33 1.45 7.77
C GLN A 86 18.38 2.33 8.59
N ALA A 87 17.10 2.29 8.27
CA ALA A 87 16.06 2.96 9.03
C ALA A 87 15.76 2.17 10.31
N ASP A 88 15.68 2.84 11.45
CA ASP A 88 15.24 2.22 12.70
C ASP A 88 13.70 2.33 12.82
N GLU A 89 13.02 1.54 11.98
CA GLU A 89 11.55 1.50 11.93
C GLU A 89 10.95 1.05 13.27
N HIS A 90 11.63 0.13 13.96
CA HIS A 90 11.17 -0.38 15.25
C HIS A 90 11.14 0.72 16.33
N SER A 91 12.24 1.48 16.50
CA SER A 91 12.26 2.60 17.45
C SER A 91 11.30 3.70 17.03
N ALA A 92 11.18 3.98 15.72
CA ALA A 92 10.24 4.97 15.20
C ALA A 92 8.77 4.58 15.52
N ALA A 93 8.40 3.33 15.31
CA ALA A 93 7.07 2.82 15.67
C ALA A 93 6.81 2.88 17.19
N ASN A 94 7.76 2.43 18.00
CA ASN A 94 7.64 2.48 19.45
C ASN A 94 7.37 3.91 19.94
N ASP A 95 8.15 4.87 19.49
CA ASP A 95 7.99 6.26 19.88
C ASP A 95 6.71 6.90 19.33
N LEU A 96 6.28 6.49 18.13
CA LEU A 96 5.06 6.99 17.50
C LEU A 96 3.83 6.60 18.33
N PHE A 97 3.73 5.34 18.74
CA PHE A 97 2.57 4.81 19.46
C PHE A 97 2.62 5.03 20.97
N ALA A 98 3.80 5.33 21.54
CA ALA A 98 3.98 5.49 22.99
C ALA A 98 3.02 6.53 23.60
N GLY A 99 2.31 6.14 24.65
CA GLY A 99 1.36 6.98 25.39
C GLY A 99 0.04 7.25 24.67
N THR A 100 -0.16 6.73 23.44
CA THR A 100 -1.42 6.85 22.70
C THR A 100 -2.44 5.82 23.20
N SER A 101 -3.68 5.95 22.73
CA SER A 101 -4.71 4.92 22.93
C SER A 101 -4.59 3.76 21.92
N PHE A 102 -3.54 3.72 21.12
CA PHE A 102 -3.28 2.77 20.04
C PHE A 102 -1.99 1.96 20.25
N GLU A 103 -1.45 1.92 21.47
CA GLU A 103 -0.21 1.17 21.78
C GLU A 103 -0.30 -0.31 21.39
N ASP A 104 -1.48 -0.91 21.54
CA ASP A 104 -1.76 -2.30 21.15
C ASP A 104 -1.55 -2.55 19.65
N LEU A 105 -1.78 -1.55 18.80
CA LEU A 105 -1.54 -1.67 17.37
C LEU A 105 -0.06 -1.84 17.04
N ASN A 106 0.85 -1.28 17.84
CA ASN A 106 2.28 -1.49 17.69
C ASN A 106 2.71 -2.83 18.32
N THR A 107 2.37 -3.05 19.60
CA THR A 107 2.88 -4.20 20.37
C THR A 107 2.37 -5.54 19.87
N ASP A 108 1.19 -5.57 19.29
CA ASP A 108 0.52 -6.78 18.85
C ASP A 108 0.40 -6.82 17.31
N THR A 109 -0.30 -5.86 16.71
CA THR A 109 -0.67 -5.91 15.29
C THR A 109 0.53 -5.70 14.37
N LEU A 110 1.34 -4.67 14.59
CA LEU A 110 2.53 -4.40 13.77
C LEU A 110 3.59 -5.48 13.93
N LYS A 111 3.80 -5.94 15.18
CA LYS A 111 4.71 -7.06 15.45
C LYS A 111 4.30 -8.32 14.70
N GLU A 112 3.03 -8.72 14.74
CA GLU A 112 2.55 -9.87 13.95
C GLU A 112 2.75 -9.66 12.45
N TYR A 113 2.54 -8.43 11.97
CA TYR A 113 2.83 -8.10 10.58
C TYR A 113 4.30 -8.31 10.25
N GLU A 114 5.22 -7.86 11.08
CA GLU A 114 6.68 -8.02 10.87
C GLU A 114 7.12 -9.49 10.93
N GLU A 115 6.52 -10.29 11.81
CA GLU A 115 6.83 -11.71 11.95
C GLU A 115 6.40 -12.57 10.74
N ARG A 116 5.40 -12.12 9.93
CA ARG A 116 4.90 -12.84 8.73
C ARG A 116 4.45 -14.29 8.96
N GLN A 117 4.07 -14.65 10.18
CA GLN A 117 3.69 -16.04 10.46
C GLN A 117 2.21 -16.31 10.13
N CYS A 118 1.32 -15.41 10.50
CA CYS A 118 -0.12 -15.56 10.25
C CYS A 118 -0.52 -15.25 8.80
N ILE A 119 -1.68 -15.77 8.39
CA ILE A 119 -2.19 -15.56 7.02
C ILE A 119 -2.53 -14.09 6.78
N GLU A 120 -3.01 -13.37 7.78
CA GLU A 120 -3.35 -11.96 7.67
C GLU A 120 -2.11 -11.12 7.35
N ALA A 121 -0.97 -11.37 8.02
CA ALA A 121 0.28 -10.68 7.74
C ALA A 121 0.81 -10.95 6.33
N LYS A 122 0.65 -12.19 5.85
CA LYS A 122 1.00 -12.56 4.48
C LYS A 122 0.13 -11.85 3.46
N ILE A 123 -1.18 -11.79 3.71
CA ILE A 123 -2.14 -11.08 2.86
C ILE A 123 -1.82 -9.59 2.79
N VAL A 124 -1.54 -8.94 3.92
CA VAL A 124 -1.19 -7.52 3.93
C VAL A 124 0.12 -7.26 3.18
N LYS A 125 1.13 -8.15 3.33
CA LYS A 125 2.38 -8.03 2.57
C LYS A 125 2.20 -8.26 1.07
N ASP A 126 1.31 -9.17 0.70
CA ASP A 126 0.94 -9.36 -0.70
C ASP A 126 0.26 -8.12 -1.28
N ALA A 127 -0.65 -7.51 -0.52
CA ALA A 127 -1.33 -6.27 -0.91
C ALA A 127 -0.35 -5.10 -1.09
N ASP A 128 0.59 -4.92 -0.16
CA ASP A 128 1.67 -3.94 -0.26
C ASP A 128 2.48 -4.12 -1.55
N ASN A 129 2.88 -5.36 -1.85
CA ASN A 129 3.60 -5.65 -3.08
C ASN A 129 2.77 -5.38 -4.35
N LEU A 130 1.48 -5.73 -4.34
CA LEU A 130 0.59 -5.54 -5.50
C LEU A 130 0.24 -4.08 -5.76
N ASP A 131 0.23 -3.23 -4.73
CA ASP A 131 0.01 -1.81 -4.90
C ASP A 131 1.09 -1.17 -5.80
N VAL A 132 2.33 -1.64 -5.67
CA VAL A 132 3.41 -1.24 -6.58
C VAL A 132 3.08 -1.56 -8.04
N ASP A 133 2.53 -2.75 -8.31
CA ASP A 133 2.19 -3.17 -9.67
C ASP A 133 1.03 -2.36 -10.25
N LEU A 134 0.02 -2.04 -9.43
CA LEU A 134 -1.07 -1.15 -9.83
C LEU A 134 -0.54 0.23 -10.24
N GLU A 135 0.28 0.85 -9.39
CA GLU A 135 0.86 2.16 -9.70
C GLU A 135 1.76 2.11 -10.92
N MET A 136 2.54 1.05 -11.11
CA MET A 136 3.36 0.87 -12.31
C MET A 136 2.50 0.84 -13.59
N ARG A 137 1.34 0.18 -13.57
CA ARG A 137 0.41 0.17 -14.70
C ARG A 137 -0.17 1.56 -14.98
N GLU A 138 -0.55 2.30 -13.93
CA GLU A 138 -1.03 3.69 -14.04
C GLU A 138 0.04 4.60 -14.66
N LEU A 139 1.31 4.47 -14.24
CA LEU A 139 2.43 5.25 -14.76
C LEU A 139 2.77 4.88 -16.22
N GLU A 140 2.69 3.61 -16.58
CA GLU A 140 2.89 3.15 -17.95
C GLU A 140 1.84 3.74 -18.88
N GLN A 141 0.57 3.74 -18.46
CA GLN A 141 -0.53 4.36 -19.22
C GLN A 141 -0.32 5.86 -19.39
N LYS A 142 0.26 6.55 -18.41
CA LYS A 142 0.67 7.95 -18.49
C LYS A 142 1.93 8.19 -19.35
N GLY A 143 2.49 7.15 -19.96
CA GLY A 143 3.60 7.22 -20.92
C GLY A 143 4.99 6.97 -20.32
N SER A 144 5.10 6.54 -19.06
CA SER A 144 6.38 6.10 -18.51
C SER A 144 6.83 4.80 -19.18
N LYS A 145 8.12 4.73 -19.53
CA LYS A 145 8.74 3.52 -20.08
C LYS A 145 9.49 2.71 -19.02
N LEU A 146 9.51 3.18 -17.77
CA LEU A 146 10.25 2.52 -16.70
C LEU A 146 9.56 1.22 -16.21
N PRO A 147 8.22 1.15 -16.11
CA PRO A 147 7.54 -0.07 -15.69
C PRO A 147 7.91 -1.29 -16.54
N SER A 148 7.95 -1.14 -17.86
CA SER A 148 8.34 -2.24 -18.77
C SER A 148 9.78 -2.72 -18.57
N LYS A 149 10.70 -1.86 -18.08
CA LYS A 149 12.07 -2.24 -17.75
C LYS A 149 12.16 -3.00 -16.42
N TRP A 150 11.20 -2.80 -15.52
CA TRP A 150 11.14 -3.46 -14.21
C TRP A 150 10.32 -4.75 -14.23
N MET A 151 9.69 -5.09 -15.34
CA MET A 151 8.79 -6.23 -15.45
C MET A 151 9.43 -7.55 -15.01
N GLU A 152 10.70 -7.80 -15.36
CA GLU A 152 11.41 -9.02 -14.93
C GLU A 152 11.52 -9.08 -13.40
N ASN A 153 11.87 -7.96 -12.75
CA ASN A 153 11.94 -7.90 -11.29
C ASN A 153 10.55 -8.05 -10.65
N ARG A 154 9.52 -7.50 -11.27
CA ARG A 154 8.14 -7.64 -10.79
C ARG A 154 7.64 -9.09 -10.94
N ALA A 155 8.02 -9.77 -12.02
CA ALA A 155 7.74 -11.20 -12.18
C ALA A 155 8.46 -12.06 -11.12
N LEU A 156 9.68 -11.72 -10.71
CA LEU A 156 10.35 -12.37 -9.58
C LEU A 156 9.58 -12.13 -8.27
N VAL A 157 9.10 -10.90 -8.03
CA VAL A 157 8.25 -10.62 -6.84
C VAL A 157 6.99 -11.48 -6.87
N ARG A 158 6.30 -11.55 -7.99
CA ARG A 158 5.12 -12.42 -8.16
C ARG A 158 5.43 -13.89 -7.81
N ASN A 159 6.53 -14.41 -8.29
CA ASN A 159 6.85 -15.84 -8.17
C ASN A 159 7.45 -16.22 -6.80
N GLU A 160 8.25 -15.33 -6.21
CA GLU A 160 9.06 -15.65 -5.03
C GLU A 160 8.64 -14.92 -3.76
N LYS A 161 7.91 -13.80 -3.87
CA LYS A 161 7.58 -12.93 -2.73
C LYS A 161 6.09 -12.90 -2.38
N LEU A 162 5.21 -13.13 -3.36
CA LEU A 162 3.79 -13.25 -3.05
C LEU A 162 3.50 -14.59 -2.37
N TYR A 163 2.86 -14.50 -1.21
CA TYR A 163 2.56 -15.65 -0.35
C TYR A 163 1.33 -16.43 -0.81
N THR A 164 0.28 -15.70 -1.25
CA THR A 164 -1.02 -16.32 -1.54
C THR A 164 -1.24 -16.54 -3.03
N GLU A 165 -1.98 -17.60 -3.36
CA GLU A 165 -2.34 -17.86 -4.77
C GLU A 165 -3.32 -16.82 -5.31
N SER A 166 -4.14 -16.23 -4.44
CA SER A 166 -5.05 -15.13 -4.82
C SER A 166 -4.29 -13.89 -5.23
N ALA A 167 -3.20 -13.53 -4.51
CA ALA A 167 -2.35 -12.40 -4.89
C ALA A 167 -1.67 -12.63 -6.25
N LYS A 168 -1.18 -13.84 -6.51
CA LYS A 168 -0.59 -14.19 -7.81
C LYS A 168 -1.59 -14.08 -8.95
N LYS A 169 -2.84 -14.55 -8.74
CA LYS A 169 -3.92 -14.40 -9.72
C LYS A 169 -4.28 -12.94 -9.96
N LEU A 170 -4.31 -12.12 -8.91
CA LEU A 170 -4.53 -10.68 -9.05
C LEU A 170 -3.44 -10.04 -9.88
N TRP A 171 -2.16 -10.36 -9.60
CA TRP A 171 -1.04 -9.85 -10.38
C TRP A 171 -1.16 -10.20 -11.87
N ASP A 172 -1.54 -11.43 -12.18
CA ASP A 172 -1.77 -11.86 -13.57
C ASP A 172 -2.90 -11.02 -14.21
N SER A 173 -4.01 -10.83 -13.49
CA SER A 173 -5.16 -10.04 -13.96
C SER A 173 -4.88 -8.55 -14.15
N LEU A 174 -4.01 -7.95 -13.33
CA LEU A 174 -3.61 -6.54 -13.47
C LEU A 174 -2.97 -6.25 -14.84
N ASN A 175 -2.30 -7.23 -15.42
CA ASN A 175 -1.68 -7.08 -16.73
C ASN A 175 -2.65 -7.23 -17.91
N GLU A 176 -3.85 -7.74 -17.66
CA GLU A 176 -4.90 -7.97 -18.67
C GLU A 176 -5.96 -6.86 -18.70
N VAL A 177 -6.06 -6.08 -17.62
CA VAL A 177 -7.08 -5.02 -17.49
C VAL A 177 -6.52 -3.67 -17.91
N ASP A 178 -7.25 -2.94 -18.74
CA ASP A 178 -6.95 -1.56 -19.07
C ASP A 178 -7.25 -0.65 -17.89
N VAL A 179 -6.26 0.20 -17.54
CA VAL A 179 -6.33 1.10 -16.38
C VAL A 179 -7.50 2.07 -16.47
N ASP A 180 -7.87 2.48 -17.69
CA ASP A 180 -8.89 3.50 -17.93
C ASP A 180 -10.29 2.91 -18.22
N SER A 181 -10.42 1.59 -18.36
CA SER A 181 -11.68 0.93 -18.73
C SER A 181 -12.84 1.26 -17.78
N TRP A 182 -12.55 1.44 -16.48
CA TRP A 182 -13.55 1.75 -15.46
C TRP A 182 -14.35 3.03 -15.75
N HIS A 183 -13.74 4.03 -16.38
CA HIS A 183 -14.44 5.27 -16.74
C HIS A 183 -14.81 5.35 -18.21
N MET A 184 -14.14 4.60 -19.09
CA MET A 184 -14.44 4.60 -20.52
C MET A 184 -15.58 3.66 -20.89
N GLU A 185 -15.63 2.46 -20.33
CA GLU A 185 -16.56 1.42 -20.73
C GLU A 185 -17.82 1.34 -19.88
N THR A 186 -17.71 1.53 -18.59
CA THR A 186 -18.82 1.33 -17.64
C THR A 186 -19.63 2.59 -17.37
N ASN A 187 -19.30 3.67 -18.04
CA ASN A 187 -19.68 4.99 -17.57
C ASN A 187 -20.89 5.56 -18.30
N LYS A 188 -21.81 6.11 -17.50
CA LYS A 188 -22.96 6.90 -17.96
C LYS A 188 -22.55 8.23 -18.61
N TRP A 189 -21.30 8.66 -18.45
CA TRP A 189 -20.75 9.90 -18.97
C TRP A 189 -20.55 9.91 -20.49
N ASN A 190 -20.43 8.74 -21.12
CA ASN A 190 -20.32 8.61 -22.58
C ASN A 190 -21.61 9.00 -23.31
N ARG A 191 -22.70 9.21 -22.60
CA ARG A 191 -23.92 9.83 -23.08
C ARG A 191 -24.02 11.22 -22.48
N ILE A 192 -23.53 12.23 -23.20
CA ILE A 192 -23.76 13.61 -22.82
C ILE A 192 -25.27 13.80 -22.79
N PRO A 193 -25.88 14.11 -21.60
CA PRO A 193 -27.31 14.41 -21.58
C PRO A 193 -27.53 15.58 -22.53
N ASP A 194 -28.53 15.49 -23.41
CA ASP A 194 -28.91 16.58 -24.28
C ASP A 194 -29.04 17.86 -23.45
N ALA A 195 -28.11 18.80 -23.66
CA ALA A 195 -28.12 20.11 -23.04
C ALA A 195 -29.26 20.94 -23.68
N GLY A 196 -30.49 20.53 -23.52
CA GLY A 196 -31.55 21.25 -24.18
C GLY A 196 -32.95 20.64 -24.10
N LYS A 197 -33.25 19.87 -23.06
CA LYS A 197 -34.64 19.53 -22.75
C LYS A 197 -34.98 19.82 -21.33
#